data_0eab20fd739945aa668388b03869bf5b
#
_entry.id   0eab20fd739945aa668388b03869bf5b
#
_cell.length_a   1.000
_cell.length_b   1.000
_cell.length_c   1.000
_cell.angle_alpha   90.00
_cell.angle_beta   90.00
_cell.angle_gamma   90.00
#
_symmetry.space_group_name_H-M   'P 1'
#
loop_
_entity.id
_entity.type
_entity.pdbx_description
1 polymer ?
#
loop_
_entity_poly.entity_id
_entity_poly.type
_entity_poly.pdbx_seq_one_letter_code
_entity_poly.pdbx_strand_id
1 'polypeptide(L)'
;MKQPPNYGLYGEISSNPIIDGLHIESIADRSQLYDWEIKPHRHDDLLQILHINKGHGSFSIGAIHDEISAPCLLITPRLSPHGFNFEKSIEGHVITIHHQWLLNFFSQERNFLNIYENSQTIKMNKRSESWQIVNQTLEHLKKEFFGSKPWRHQTVNALLVSLIVLIAREANHESEISNNHSRSIGYISQFKELLDIHYRDHLSIDFYANQIGITQTQLNRVCRNILEKSALTVINQRLMLEAERDLLYTALSIKEIAYSLGFQDAAYFTRFFKKQLKQSPNEFRNSKRS
;
A
#
# COMPACT_ATOMS: atom_id res chain seq x y z
N MET A 1 -21.51 7.53 -0.03
CA MET A 1 -20.95 6.59 -1.03
C MET A 1 -20.66 5.27 -0.34
N LYS A 2 -21.01 4.13 -0.94
CA LYS A 2 -20.64 2.82 -0.38
C LYS A 2 -19.14 2.68 -0.47
N GLN A 3 -18.50 2.25 0.64
CA GLN A 3 -17.06 1.96 0.60
C GLN A 3 -16.78 0.87 -0.42
N PRO A 4 -15.67 0.97 -1.18
CA PRO A 4 -15.25 -0.09 -2.10
C PRO A 4 -15.11 -1.41 -1.36
N PRO A 5 -15.50 -2.54 -1.95
CA PRO A 5 -15.37 -3.84 -1.32
C PRO A 5 -13.90 -4.15 -1.04
N ASN A 6 -13.66 -4.87 0.06
CA ASN A 6 -12.34 -5.39 0.43
C ASN A 6 -12.25 -6.84 -0.05
N TYR A 7 -11.24 -7.14 -0.85
CA TYR A 7 -10.98 -8.50 -1.33
C TYR A 7 -9.73 -9.08 -0.69
N GLY A 8 -9.78 -10.37 -0.36
CA GLY A 8 -8.59 -11.14 -0.01
C GLY A 8 -7.62 -11.29 -1.20
N LEU A 9 -6.48 -11.94 -0.98
CA LEU A 9 -5.42 -12.13 -1.99
C LEU A 9 -5.94 -12.74 -3.30
N TYR A 10 -7.03 -13.49 -3.22
CA TYR A 10 -7.66 -14.21 -4.31
C TYR A 10 -9.15 -13.90 -4.28
N GLY A 11 -9.55 -12.91 -5.02
CA GLY A 11 -10.96 -12.87 -5.39
C GLY A 11 -11.27 -14.17 -6.11
N GLU A 12 -11.83 -15.12 -5.39
CA GLU A 12 -12.39 -16.39 -5.81
C GLU A 12 -11.78 -17.05 -7.07
N ILE A 13 -11.15 -18.22 -6.87
CA ILE A 13 -10.77 -19.14 -7.93
C ILE A 13 -9.53 -18.73 -8.75
N SER A 14 -8.34 -18.79 -8.15
CA SER A 14 -7.16 -19.05 -8.95
C SER A 14 -6.41 -20.27 -8.42
N SER A 15 -6.18 -21.22 -9.31
CA SER A 15 -5.36 -22.42 -9.06
C SER A 15 -3.86 -22.11 -8.97
N ASN A 16 -3.48 -20.85 -8.91
CA ASN A 16 -2.09 -20.43 -8.87
C ASN A 16 -1.50 -20.55 -7.46
N PRO A 17 -0.30 -21.10 -7.32
CA PRO A 17 0.32 -21.30 -6.02
C PRO A 17 0.66 -19.98 -5.33
N ILE A 18 0.53 -19.95 -4.01
CA ILE A 18 1.11 -18.91 -3.15
C ILE A 18 2.49 -19.36 -2.72
N ILE A 19 3.48 -18.51 -2.88
CA ILE A 19 4.80 -18.70 -2.31
C ILE A 19 5.09 -17.50 -1.43
N ASP A 20 5.16 -17.73 -0.14
CA ASP A 20 5.60 -16.74 0.86
C ASP A 20 4.95 -15.34 0.73
N GLY A 21 3.66 -15.29 0.38
CA GLY A 21 2.93 -14.02 0.24
C GLY A 21 3.13 -13.31 -1.10
N LEU A 22 3.64 -13.99 -2.13
CA LEU A 22 3.73 -13.54 -3.50
C LEU A 22 2.68 -14.24 -4.37
N HIS A 23 2.02 -13.45 -5.23
CA HIS A 23 1.20 -13.94 -6.33
C HIS A 23 1.53 -13.20 -7.62
N ILE A 24 1.57 -13.90 -8.73
CA ILE A 24 1.82 -13.32 -10.06
C ILE A 24 0.76 -13.83 -11.02
N GLU A 25 0.07 -12.92 -11.67
CA GLU A 25 -0.94 -13.25 -12.67
C GLU A 25 -0.84 -12.35 -13.91
N SER A 26 -1.32 -12.83 -15.03
CA SER A 26 -1.45 -12.04 -16.27
C SER A 26 -2.57 -11.01 -16.11
N ILE A 27 -2.32 -9.76 -16.52
CA ILE A 27 -3.36 -8.73 -16.57
C ILE A 27 -4.49 -9.17 -17.54
N ALA A 28 -4.14 -9.73 -18.68
CA ALA A 28 -5.10 -10.17 -19.68
C ALA A 28 -6.00 -11.29 -19.16
N ASP A 29 -5.41 -12.34 -18.56
CA ASP A 29 -6.15 -13.49 -18.03
C ASP A 29 -7.13 -13.07 -16.93
N ARG A 30 -6.70 -12.15 -16.07
CA ARG A 30 -7.54 -11.61 -15.00
C ARG A 30 -8.65 -10.73 -15.54
N SER A 31 -8.31 -9.76 -16.40
CA SER A 31 -9.23 -8.74 -16.86
C SER A 31 -10.30 -9.29 -17.82
N GLN A 32 -9.98 -10.33 -18.60
CA GLN A 32 -10.93 -11.00 -19.48
C GLN A 32 -12.13 -11.56 -18.73
N LEU A 33 -11.96 -12.01 -17.48
CA LEU A 33 -13.05 -12.52 -16.63
C LEU A 33 -14.04 -11.45 -16.20
N TYR A 34 -13.68 -10.17 -16.34
CA TYR A 34 -14.45 -8.99 -15.92
C TYR A 34 -14.67 -8.01 -17.07
N ASP A 35 -14.77 -8.48 -18.30
CA ASP A 35 -14.94 -7.64 -19.49
C ASP A 35 -13.95 -6.49 -19.60
N TRP A 36 -12.70 -6.72 -19.15
CA TRP A 36 -11.57 -5.76 -19.13
C TRP A 36 -11.76 -4.57 -18.19
N GLU A 37 -12.82 -4.58 -17.38
CA GLU A 37 -13.09 -3.58 -16.34
C GLU A 37 -12.95 -4.19 -14.94
N ILE A 38 -11.92 -3.83 -14.21
CA ILE A 38 -11.73 -4.17 -12.81
C ILE A 38 -12.34 -3.05 -11.96
N LYS A 39 -13.50 -3.29 -11.38
CA LYS A 39 -14.23 -2.30 -10.57
C LYS A 39 -13.43 -1.87 -9.33
N PRO A 40 -13.64 -0.64 -8.84
CA PRO A 40 -12.95 -0.15 -7.65
C PRO A 40 -13.11 -1.09 -6.46
N HIS A 41 -11.98 -1.54 -5.91
CA HIS A 41 -11.85 -2.40 -4.74
C HIS A 41 -10.58 -2.04 -3.97
N ARG A 42 -10.33 -2.64 -2.83
CA ARG A 42 -9.12 -2.44 -2.04
C ARG A 42 -8.63 -3.74 -1.41
N HIS A 43 -7.37 -3.75 -1.02
CA HIS A 43 -6.75 -4.81 -0.24
C HIS A 43 -6.15 -4.23 1.04
N ASP A 44 -6.34 -4.90 2.17
CA ASP A 44 -5.86 -4.36 3.47
C ASP A 44 -4.35 -4.54 3.65
N ASP A 45 -3.79 -5.66 3.21
CA ASP A 45 -2.39 -6.02 3.45
C ASP A 45 -1.58 -6.32 2.19
N LEU A 46 -2.09 -5.95 1.02
CA LEU A 46 -1.44 -6.26 -0.24
C LEU A 46 -0.94 -5.01 -0.95
N LEU A 47 0.31 -5.06 -1.37
CA LEU A 47 0.88 -4.21 -2.39
C LEU A 47 0.67 -4.89 -3.74
N GLN A 48 0.23 -4.14 -4.74
CA GLN A 48 0.22 -4.59 -6.13
C GLN A 48 1.14 -3.74 -6.97
N ILE A 49 1.91 -4.39 -7.84
CA ILE A 49 2.72 -3.75 -8.86
C ILE A 49 2.26 -4.28 -10.21
N LEU A 50 1.76 -3.40 -11.04
CA LEU A 50 1.43 -3.74 -12.42
C LEU A 50 2.64 -3.45 -13.29
N HIS A 51 3.14 -4.47 -13.95
CA HIS A 51 4.15 -4.36 -14.98
C HIS A 51 3.45 -4.45 -16.34
N ILE A 52 3.42 -3.35 -17.08
CA ILE A 52 2.69 -3.22 -18.33
C ILE A 52 3.67 -3.03 -19.48
N ASN A 53 3.76 -4.04 -20.34
CA ASN A 53 4.72 -4.09 -21.42
C ASN A 53 4.16 -3.57 -22.75
N LYS A 54 2.82 -3.74 -22.98
CA LYS A 54 2.14 -3.31 -24.20
C LYS A 54 0.67 -2.98 -23.92
N GLY A 55 0.10 -2.09 -24.73
CA GLY A 55 -1.31 -1.70 -24.66
C GLY A 55 -1.55 -0.44 -23.86
N HIS A 56 -2.82 -0.10 -23.71
CA HIS A 56 -3.31 1.08 -23.06
C HIS A 56 -4.46 0.76 -22.10
N GLY A 57 -4.84 1.70 -21.29
CA GLY A 57 -5.95 1.61 -20.37
C GLY A 57 -6.09 2.86 -19.53
N SER A 58 -6.94 2.80 -18.53
CA SER A 58 -7.06 3.84 -17.52
C SER A 58 -7.11 3.20 -16.13
N PHE A 59 -6.78 3.96 -15.11
CA PHE A 59 -6.85 3.52 -13.73
C PHE A 59 -7.42 4.60 -12.82
N SER A 60 -7.96 4.13 -11.70
CA SER A 60 -8.28 4.97 -10.55
C SER A 60 -7.63 4.39 -9.32
N ILE A 61 -6.81 5.18 -8.59
CA ILE A 61 -6.20 4.79 -7.32
C ILE A 61 -6.38 5.94 -6.34
N GLY A 62 -7.24 5.75 -5.33
CA GLY A 62 -7.68 6.85 -4.47
C GLY A 62 -8.36 7.95 -5.29
N ALA A 63 -7.81 9.17 -5.22
CA ALA A 63 -8.27 10.31 -6.03
C ALA A 63 -7.54 10.45 -7.37
N ILE A 64 -6.54 9.64 -7.63
CA ILE A 64 -5.77 9.72 -8.88
C ILE A 64 -6.53 8.95 -9.95
N HIS A 65 -6.83 9.65 -11.04
CA HIS A 65 -7.37 9.06 -12.27
C HIS A 65 -6.45 9.44 -13.40
N ASP A 66 -5.88 8.47 -14.09
CA ASP A 66 -4.94 8.73 -15.17
C ASP A 66 -4.98 7.60 -16.21
N GLU A 67 -4.29 7.81 -17.33
CA GLU A 67 -4.17 6.84 -18.40
C GLU A 67 -2.94 5.96 -18.23
N ILE A 68 -3.09 4.71 -18.63
CA ILE A 68 -2.00 3.74 -18.73
C ILE A 68 -1.49 3.76 -20.15
N SER A 69 -0.20 4.01 -20.32
CA SER A 69 0.49 3.91 -21.60
C SER A 69 1.78 3.11 -21.44
N ALA A 70 1.82 1.95 -22.06
CA ALA A 70 2.97 1.04 -22.00
C ALA A 70 4.20 1.57 -22.76
N PRO A 71 5.42 1.30 -22.30
CA PRO A 71 5.76 0.52 -21.12
C PRO A 71 5.72 1.35 -19.83
N CYS A 72 5.19 0.79 -18.78
CA CYS A 72 5.16 1.44 -17.47
C CYS A 72 5.05 0.43 -16.33
N LEU A 73 5.38 0.89 -15.12
CA LEU A 73 5.10 0.22 -13.87
C LEU A 73 4.08 1.06 -13.10
N LEU A 74 3.10 0.43 -12.47
CA LEU A 74 2.12 1.12 -11.64
C LEU A 74 2.14 0.49 -10.25
N ILE A 75 2.41 1.31 -9.24
CA ILE A 75 2.42 0.88 -7.84
C ILE A 75 1.06 1.21 -7.23
N THR A 76 0.39 0.19 -6.73
CA THR A 76 -0.89 0.29 -6.01
C THR A 76 -0.65 -0.12 -4.57
N PRO A 77 -0.56 0.83 -3.63
CA PRO A 77 -0.29 0.52 -2.23
C PRO A 77 -1.49 -0.13 -1.55
N ARG A 78 -1.21 -0.81 -0.44
CA ARG A 78 -2.25 -1.34 0.44
C ARG A 78 -3.26 -0.27 0.86
N LEU A 79 -4.47 -0.67 1.19
CA LEU A 79 -5.57 0.19 1.66
C LEU A 79 -6.08 1.22 0.63
N SER A 80 -5.42 1.37 -0.50
CA SER A 80 -5.85 2.31 -1.54
C SER A 80 -6.94 1.68 -2.39
N PRO A 81 -8.14 2.27 -2.46
CA PRO A 81 -9.15 1.86 -3.42
C PRO A 81 -8.61 2.02 -4.83
N HIS A 82 -8.74 0.99 -5.65
CA HIS A 82 -8.25 1.02 -7.03
C HIS A 82 -9.15 0.25 -7.97
N GLY A 83 -9.14 0.69 -9.22
CA GLY A 83 -9.87 0.07 -10.32
C GLY A 83 -9.16 0.34 -11.64
N PHE A 84 -9.39 -0.52 -12.63
CA PHE A 84 -8.71 -0.46 -13.91
C PHE A 84 -9.70 -0.70 -15.05
N ASN A 85 -9.45 -0.05 -16.18
CA ASN A 85 -10.12 -0.34 -17.42
C ASN A 85 -9.04 -0.53 -18.50
N PHE A 86 -8.90 -1.74 -19.01
CA PHE A 86 -7.85 -2.11 -19.94
C PHE A 86 -8.39 -2.32 -21.35
N GLU A 87 -7.58 -1.98 -22.34
CA GLU A 87 -7.83 -2.43 -23.70
C GLU A 87 -7.51 -3.93 -23.84
N LYS A 88 -8.21 -4.62 -24.76
CA LYS A 88 -8.00 -6.06 -25.02
C LYS A 88 -6.59 -6.41 -25.48
N SER A 89 -5.84 -5.43 -25.92
CA SER A 89 -4.44 -5.57 -26.38
C SER A 89 -3.41 -5.48 -25.26
N ILE A 90 -3.85 -5.33 -24.00
CA ILE A 90 -2.96 -5.17 -22.85
C ILE A 90 -2.11 -6.42 -22.62
N GLU A 91 -0.81 -6.24 -22.47
CA GLU A 91 0.14 -7.28 -22.12
C GLU A 91 0.92 -6.85 -20.88
N GLY A 92 0.86 -7.65 -19.83
CA GLY A 92 1.54 -7.35 -18.58
C GLY A 92 1.17 -8.33 -17.47
N HIS A 93 1.69 -8.07 -16.28
CA HIS A 93 1.48 -8.90 -15.11
C HIS A 93 1.16 -8.03 -13.89
N VAL A 94 0.32 -8.56 -13.03
CA VAL A 94 0.12 -8.06 -11.67
C VAL A 94 0.99 -8.90 -10.74
N ILE A 95 1.83 -8.22 -9.97
CA ILE A 95 2.67 -8.81 -8.93
C ILE A 95 2.08 -8.36 -7.61
N THR A 96 1.46 -9.27 -6.89
CA THR A 96 0.82 -9.01 -5.61
C THR A 96 1.70 -9.51 -4.48
N ILE A 97 2.03 -8.65 -3.53
CA ILE A 97 2.98 -8.92 -2.45
C ILE A 97 2.33 -8.59 -1.12
N HIS A 98 2.41 -9.53 -0.18
CA HIS A 98 1.97 -9.30 1.19
C HIS A 98 2.86 -8.23 1.85
N HIS A 99 2.27 -7.24 2.49
CA HIS A 99 3.02 -6.16 3.15
C HIS A 99 4.03 -6.69 4.18
N GLN A 100 3.67 -7.74 4.91
CA GLN A 100 4.58 -8.38 5.87
C GLN A 100 5.85 -8.90 5.21
N TRP A 101 5.79 -9.37 3.96
CA TRP A 101 6.98 -9.78 3.21
C TRP A 101 7.94 -8.60 3.02
N LEU A 102 7.44 -7.42 2.63
CA LEU A 102 8.27 -6.22 2.51
C LEU A 102 8.93 -5.86 3.84
N LEU A 103 8.19 -5.89 4.94
CA LEU A 103 8.72 -5.61 6.27
C LEU A 103 9.82 -6.58 6.69
N ASN A 104 9.71 -7.86 6.33
CA ASN A 104 10.73 -8.86 6.68
C ASN A 104 12.09 -8.57 6.04
N PHE A 105 12.10 -7.99 4.82
CA PHE A 105 13.33 -7.70 4.10
C PHE A 105 13.82 -6.25 4.26
N PHE A 106 12.92 -5.30 4.46
CA PHE A 106 13.22 -3.86 4.36
C PHE A 106 12.82 -3.06 5.60
N SER A 107 12.57 -3.69 6.74
CA SER A 107 12.11 -3.00 7.97
C SER A 107 13.05 -1.90 8.45
N GLN A 108 14.35 -1.99 8.14
CA GLN A 108 15.35 -0.99 8.47
C GLN A 108 15.43 0.15 7.45
N GLU A 109 14.81 0.00 6.28
CA GLU A 109 14.93 0.90 5.13
C GLU A 109 13.63 1.69 4.92
N ARG A 110 13.28 2.56 5.86
CA ARG A 110 11.99 3.29 5.85
C ARG A 110 11.77 4.11 4.58
N ASN A 111 12.81 4.82 4.11
CA ASN A 111 12.69 5.61 2.88
C ASN A 111 12.40 4.74 1.65
N PHE A 112 12.90 3.53 1.66
CA PHE A 112 12.63 2.54 0.63
C PHE A 112 11.16 2.05 0.71
N LEU A 113 10.66 1.71 1.89
CA LEU A 113 9.28 1.29 2.09
C LEU A 113 8.27 2.36 1.67
N ASN A 114 8.60 3.63 1.91
CA ASN A 114 7.74 4.75 1.54
C ASN A 114 7.42 4.85 0.04
N ILE A 115 8.30 4.34 -0.82
CA ILE A 115 8.05 4.27 -2.27
C ILE A 115 6.81 3.41 -2.54
N TYR A 116 6.64 2.32 -1.79
CA TYR A 116 5.56 1.36 -1.96
C TYR A 116 4.30 1.68 -1.14
N GLU A 117 4.35 2.70 -0.31
CA GLU A 117 3.19 3.22 0.41
C GLU A 117 2.43 4.31 -0.36
N ASN A 118 2.96 4.73 -1.50
CA ASN A 118 2.37 5.74 -2.36
C ASN A 118 2.05 5.17 -3.75
N SER A 119 0.87 5.53 -4.26
CA SER A 119 0.53 5.19 -5.64
C SER A 119 1.33 6.05 -6.60
N GLN A 120 1.95 5.42 -7.57
CA GLN A 120 2.71 6.11 -8.61
C GLN A 120 2.79 5.29 -9.90
N THR A 121 2.84 6.02 -11.01
CA THR A 121 3.11 5.47 -12.34
C THR A 121 4.54 5.82 -12.72
N ILE A 122 5.34 4.82 -13.03
CA ILE A 122 6.73 4.96 -13.49
C ILE A 122 6.73 4.71 -15.00
N LYS A 123 6.88 5.78 -15.78
CA LYS A 123 6.98 5.68 -17.25
C LYS A 123 8.34 5.11 -17.63
N MET A 124 8.35 4.09 -18.46
CA MET A 124 9.56 3.40 -18.84
C MET A 124 9.85 3.58 -20.34
N ASN A 125 11.09 3.45 -20.71
CA ASN A 125 11.48 3.39 -22.12
C ASN A 125 11.88 1.94 -22.48
N LYS A 126 11.24 1.36 -23.50
CA LYS A 126 11.54 -0.02 -23.97
C LYS A 126 13.01 -0.26 -24.28
N ARG A 127 13.75 0.79 -24.68
CA ARG A 127 15.16 0.70 -25.04
C ARG A 127 16.11 0.98 -23.88
N SER A 128 15.59 1.42 -22.71
CA SER A 128 16.45 1.65 -21.56
C SER A 128 16.99 0.35 -20.98
N GLU A 129 18.20 0.39 -20.49
CA GLU A 129 18.84 -0.73 -19.80
C GLU A 129 18.02 -1.14 -18.56
N SER A 130 17.53 -0.17 -17.80
CA SER A 130 16.73 -0.41 -16.62
C SER A 130 15.46 -1.19 -16.92
N TRP A 131 14.71 -0.83 -17.98
CA TRP A 131 13.53 -1.59 -18.40
C TRP A 131 13.89 -3.03 -18.79
N GLN A 132 15.00 -3.23 -19.50
CA GLN A 132 15.45 -4.56 -19.89
C GLN A 132 15.79 -5.41 -18.67
N ILE A 133 16.48 -4.84 -17.67
CA ILE A 133 16.83 -5.54 -16.42
C ILE A 133 15.56 -5.88 -15.62
N VAL A 134 14.61 -4.96 -15.49
CA VAL A 134 13.33 -5.22 -14.83
C VAL A 134 12.58 -6.37 -15.51
N ASN A 135 12.48 -6.34 -16.84
CA ASN A 135 11.83 -7.42 -17.61
C ASN A 135 12.53 -8.78 -17.43
N GLN A 136 13.84 -8.82 -17.55
CA GLN A 136 14.61 -10.07 -17.38
C GLN A 136 14.43 -10.64 -15.98
N THR A 137 14.49 -9.78 -14.96
CA THR A 137 14.30 -10.18 -13.56
C THR A 137 12.89 -10.72 -13.33
N LEU A 138 11.86 -10.07 -13.88
CA LEU A 138 10.47 -10.53 -13.79
C LEU A 138 10.28 -11.87 -14.53
N GLU A 139 10.85 -12.04 -15.73
CA GLU A 139 10.75 -13.30 -16.44
C GLU A 139 11.43 -14.45 -15.71
N HIS A 140 12.57 -14.21 -15.07
CA HIS A 140 13.21 -15.21 -14.22
C HIS A 140 12.36 -15.51 -12.99
N LEU A 141 11.82 -14.48 -12.33
CA LEU A 141 10.93 -14.65 -11.19
C LEU A 141 9.71 -15.51 -11.55
N LYS A 142 9.07 -15.25 -12.69
CA LYS A 142 7.94 -16.05 -13.19
C LYS A 142 8.32 -17.51 -13.43
N LYS A 143 9.45 -17.75 -14.09
CA LYS A 143 9.95 -19.12 -14.36
C LYS A 143 10.17 -19.91 -13.07
N GLU A 144 10.73 -19.28 -12.05
CA GLU A 144 10.91 -19.92 -10.74
C GLU A 144 9.58 -20.03 -9.98
N PHE A 145 8.72 -18.99 -10.03
CA PHE A 145 7.43 -18.98 -9.37
C PHE A 145 6.49 -20.09 -9.85
N PHE A 146 6.44 -20.36 -11.14
CA PHE A 146 5.63 -21.45 -11.74
C PHE A 146 6.41 -22.76 -11.88
N GLY A 147 7.69 -22.78 -11.56
CA GLY A 147 8.53 -23.96 -11.64
C GLY A 147 8.44 -24.89 -10.43
N SER A 148 9.27 -25.93 -10.42
CA SER A 148 9.33 -26.93 -9.34
C SER A 148 10.77 -27.33 -8.96
N LYS A 149 11.76 -26.49 -9.27
CA LYS A 149 13.18 -26.79 -9.02
C LYS A 149 13.50 -26.77 -7.52
N PRO A 150 14.53 -27.51 -7.08
CA PRO A 150 15.07 -27.38 -5.71
C PRO A 150 15.43 -25.92 -5.41
N TRP A 151 15.23 -25.51 -4.14
CA TRP A 151 15.54 -24.16 -3.66
C TRP A 151 14.68 -23.04 -4.30
N ARG A 152 13.53 -23.41 -4.86
CA ARG A 152 12.59 -22.49 -5.52
C ARG A 152 12.23 -21.30 -4.62
N HIS A 153 11.88 -21.54 -3.35
CA HIS A 153 11.52 -20.47 -2.42
C HIS A 153 12.64 -19.45 -2.24
N GLN A 154 13.87 -19.90 -2.08
CA GLN A 154 15.04 -19.03 -1.91
C GLN A 154 15.29 -18.20 -3.18
N THR A 155 15.18 -18.85 -4.34
CA THR A 155 15.37 -18.19 -5.63
C THR A 155 14.27 -17.14 -5.90
N VAL A 156 13.01 -17.50 -5.63
CA VAL A 156 11.87 -16.57 -5.76
C VAL A 156 12.06 -15.36 -4.85
N ASN A 157 12.42 -15.55 -3.58
CA ASN A 157 12.66 -14.45 -2.65
C ASN A 157 13.82 -13.55 -3.10
N ALA A 158 14.94 -14.11 -3.55
CA ALA A 158 16.09 -13.34 -4.04
C ALA A 158 15.75 -12.51 -5.29
N LEU A 159 15.02 -13.09 -6.24
CA LEU A 159 14.57 -12.39 -7.45
C LEU A 159 13.52 -11.31 -7.14
N LEU A 160 12.62 -11.57 -6.20
CA LEU A 160 11.63 -10.60 -5.77
C LEU A 160 12.29 -9.41 -5.06
N VAL A 161 13.25 -9.64 -4.15
CA VAL A 161 14.06 -8.57 -3.54
C VAL A 161 14.74 -7.74 -4.62
N SER A 162 15.39 -8.39 -5.59
CA SER A 162 16.05 -7.70 -6.70
C SER A 162 15.06 -6.84 -7.50
N LEU A 163 13.90 -7.41 -7.88
CA LEU A 163 12.87 -6.71 -8.64
C LEU A 163 12.36 -5.47 -7.90
N ILE A 164 12.04 -5.60 -6.61
CA ILE A 164 11.57 -4.51 -5.78
C ILE A 164 12.62 -3.39 -5.69
N VAL A 165 13.90 -3.72 -5.51
CA VAL A 165 14.98 -2.72 -5.48
C VAL A 165 15.12 -2.01 -6.83
N LEU A 166 15.05 -2.73 -7.95
CA LEU A 166 15.13 -2.15 -9.29
C LEU A 166 13.97 -1.16 -9.54
N ILE A 167 12.74 -1.54 -9.19
CA ILE A 167 11.57 -0.68 -9.33
C ILE A 167 11.70 0.58 -8.46
N ALA A 168 12.20 0.44 -7.23
CA ALA A 168 12.41 1.59 -6.34
C ALA A 168 13.43 2.60 -6.90
N ARG A 169 14.48 2.12 -7.59
CA ARG A 169 15.46 3.00 -8.25
C ARG A 169 14.81 3.82 -9.36
N GLU A 170 13.96 3.21 -10.17
CA GLU A 170 13.25 3.91 -11.25
C GLU A 170 12.25 4.93 -10.68
N ALA A 171 11.52 4.56 -9.61
CA ALA A 171 10.60 5.45 -8.92
C ALA A 171 11.30 6.71 -8.36
N ASN A 172 12.48 6.55 -7.77
CA ASN A 172 13.27 7.67 -7.27
C ASN A 172 13.81 8.55 -8.40
N HIS A 173 14.25 7.98 -9.49
CA HIS A 173 14.77 8.74 -10.64
C HIS A 173 13.67 9.62 -11.28
N GLU A 174 12.45 9.12 -11.39
CA GLU A 174 11.32 9.89 -11.93
C GLU A 174 10.86 11.01 -10.97
N SER A 175 10.97 10.79 -9.65
CA SER A 175 10.63 11.77 -8.64
C SER A 175 11.60 12.97 -8.59
N GLU A 176 12.85 12.81 -8.96
CA GLU A 176 13.82 13.91 -9.08
C GLU A 176 13.49 14.84 -10.24
N ILE A 177 12.85 14.35 -11.29
CA ILE A 177 12.44 15.13 -12.46
C ILE A 177 11.15 15.94 -12.18
N SER A 178 10.30 15.53 -11.24
CA SER A 178 9.01 16.15 -10.89
C SER A 178 9.04 16.96 -9.60
N ASN A 179 9.83 18.02 -9.56
CA ASN A 179 10.26 18.77 -8.35
C ASN A 179 9.19 19.36 -7.42
N ASN A 180 7.91 19.44 -7.76
CA ASN A 180 6.88 20.02 -6.89
C ASN A 180 5.93 18.97 -6.25
N HIS A 181 5.64 17.89 -6.95
CA HIS A 181 4.84 16.79 -6.41
C HIS A 181 5.68 15.94 -5.44
N SER A 182 6.96 15.77 -5.76
CA SER A 182 7.96 15.05 -4.96
C SER A 182 8.14 15.62 -3.54
N ARG A 183 8.16 16.96 -3.38
CA ARG A 183 8.25 17.58 -2.04
C ARG A 183 7.04 17.26 -1.17
N SER A 184 5.85 17.28 -1.74
CA SER A 184 4.63 16.98 -1.00
C SER A 184 4.56 15.52 -0.57
N ILE A 185 5.00 14.59 -1.41
CA ILE A 185 5.14 13.17 -1.07
C ILE A 185 6.18 12.99 0.03
N GLY A 186 7.33 13.67 -0.05
CA GLY A 186 8.37 13.64 0.99
C GLY A 186 7.85 14.11 2.36
N TYR A 187 7.02 15.15 2.39
CA TYR A 187 6.39 15.60 3.65
C TYR A 187 5.42 14.57 4.22
N ILE A 188 4.64 13.90 3.39
CA ILE A 188 3.74 12.82 3.84
C ILE A 188 4.52 11.64 4.38
N SER A 189 5.62 11.26 3.73
CA SER A 189 6.49 10.18 4.18
C SER A 189 7.05 10.49 5.57
N GLN A 190 7.67 11.65 5.75
CA GLN A 190 8.20 12.08 7.05
C GLN A 190 7.11 12.17 8.12
N PHE A 191 5.92 12.65 7.75
CA PHE A 191 4.79 12.70 8.67
C PHE A 191 4.38 11.31 9.15
N LYS A 192 4.26 10.33 8.25
CA LYS A 192 3.93 8.95 8.60
C LYS A 192 4.99 8.30 9.48
N GLU A 193 6.28 8.52 9.17
CA GLU A 193 7.39 8.04 10.00
C GLU A 193 7.33 8.59 11.44
N LEU A 194 7.18 9.90 11.58
CA LEU A 194 7.04 10.53 12.89
C LEU A 194 5.77 10.03 13.62
N LEU A 195 4.70 9.82 12.87
CA LEU A 195 3.46 9.31 13.43
C LEU A 195 3.63 7.87 13.93
N ASP A 196 4.33 7.00 13.22
CA ASP A 196 4.61 5.63 13.65
C ASP A 196 5.46 5.57 14.92
N ILE A 197 6.33 6.56 15.12
CA ILE A 197 7.13 6.68 16.35
C ILE A 197 6.28 7.22 17.52
N HIS A 198 5.45 8.23 17.24
CA HIS A 198 4.84 9.08 18.26
C HIS A 198 3.32 8.97 18.40
N TYR A 199 2.64 8.02 17.70
CA TYR A 199 1.17 7.95 17.73
C TYR A 199 0.58 7.76 19.14
N ARG A 200 1.36 7.19 20.08
CA ARG A 200 0.94 6.99 21.48
C ARG A 200 1.12 8.22 22.36
N ASP A 201 1.89 9.21 21.90
CA ASP A 201 2.25 10.38 22.69
C ASP A 201 1.17 11.47 22.63
N HIS A 202 0.15 11.31 21.80
CA HIS A 202 -0.96 12.26 21.59
C HIS A 202 -0.48 13.69 21.26
N LEU A 203 0.58 13.81 20.47
CA LEU A 203 1.19 15.10 20.14
C LEU A 203 0.31 15.90 19.17
N SER A 204 0.47 17.22 19.20
CA SER A 204 -0.27 18.14 18.34
C SER A 204 0.17 18.05 16.86
N ILE A 205 -0.68 18.48 15.94
CA ILE A 205 -0.34 18.58 14.51
C ILE A 205 0.86 19.51 14.32
N ASP A 206 0.96 20.54 15.15
CA ASP A 206 2.06 21.52 15.10
C ASP A 206 3.41 20.87 15.43
N PHE A 207 3.46 19.92 16.37
CA PHE A 207 4.66 19.13 16.63
C PHE A 207 5.17 18.44 15.36
N TYR A 208 4.31 17.69 14.67
CA TYR A 208 4.69 16.98 13.44
C TYR A 208 5.10 17.95 12.34
N ALA A 209 4.37 19.04 12.16
CA ALA A 209 4.69 20.05 11.17
C ALA A 209 6.07 20.68 11.39
N ASN A 210 6.39 21.02 12.64
CA ASN A 210 7.69 21.59 13.03
C ASN A 210 8.85 20.60 12.81
N GLN A 211 8.66 19.32 13.12
CA GLN A 211 9.67 18.29 12.87
C GLN A 211 9.98 18.11 11.38
N ILE A 212 9.00 18.35 10.51
CA ILE A 212 9.12 18.26 9.05
C ILE A 212 9.66 19.58 8.45
N GLY A 213 9.68 20.66 9.22
CA GLY A 213 10.11 21.99 8.74
C GLY A 213 9.06 22.74 7.91
N ILE A 214 7.78 22.47 8.15
CA ILE A 214 6.64 23.13 7.47
C ILE A 214 5.61 23.65 8.48
N THR A 215 4.68 24.48 8.02
CA THR A 215 3.58 24.96 8.88
C THR A 215 2.47 23.90 9.02
N GLN A 216 1.72 23.96 10.13
CA GLN A 216 0.52 23.14 10.32
C GLN A 216 -0.49 23.27 9.16
N THR A 217 -0.67 24.48 8.64
CA THR A 217 -1.53 24.76 7.49
C THR A 217 -1.02 24.03 6.23
N GLN A 218 0.29 24.05 6.02
CA GLN A 218 0.92 23.36 4.90
C GLN A 218 0.80 21.84 5.03
N LEU A 219 1.04 21.28 6.23
CA LEU A 219 0.86 19.85 6.49
C LEU A 219 -0.59 19.41 6.23
N ASN A 220 -1.58 20.16 6.73
CA ASN A 220 -2.99 19.86 6.46
C ASN A 220 -3.34 19.94 4.96
N ARG A 221 -2.78 20.93 4.23
CA ARG A 221 -2.99 21.06 2.78
C ARG A 221 -2.41 19.86 2.04
N VAL A 222 -1.20 19.44 2.38
CA VAL A 222 -0.51 18.29 1.77
C VAL A 222 -1.27 16.99 2.08
N CYS A 223 -1.71 16.79 3.33
CA CYS A 223 -2.52 15.64 3.72
C CYS A 223 -3.85 15.59 2.92
N ARG A 224 -4.53 16.73 2.76
CA ARG A 224 -5.77 16.78 1.97
C ARG A 224 -5.53 16.49 0.49
N ASN A 225 -4.46 17.01 -0.08
CA ASN A 225 -4.16 16.83 -1.50
C ASN A 225 -3.72 15.41 -1.86
N ILE A 226 -2.99 14.74 -0.97
CA ILE A 226 -2.41 13.42 -1.26
C ILE A 226 -3.21 12.28 -0.61
N LEU A 227 -3.67 12.48 0.64
CA LEU A 227 -4.37 11.45 1.40
C LEU A 227 -5.89 11.68 1.48
N GLU A 228 -6.40 12.79 0.91
CA GLU A 228 -7.80 13.23 0.98
C GLU A 228 -8.33 13.41 2.42
N LYS A 229 -7.44 13.56 3.37
CA LYS A 229 -7.74 13.59 4.81
C LYS A 229 -6.99 14.72 5.48
N SER A 230 -7.55 15.23 6.60
CA SER A 230 -6.77 16.15 7.44
C SER A 230 -5.65 15.39 8.17
N ALA A 231 -4.59 16.09 8.57
CA ALA A 231 -3.52 15.51 9.38
C ALA A 231 -4.06 14.87 10.68
N LEU A 232 -5.04 15.50 11.34
CA LEU A 232 -5.70 14.93 12.52
C LEU A 232 -6.42 13.62 12.21
N THR A 233 -7.05 13.52 11.05
CA THR A 233 -7.72 12.28 10.62
C THR A 233 -6.71 11.15 10.43
N VAL A 234 -5.53 11.46 9.86
CA VAL A 234 -4.45 10.47 9.67
C VAL A 234 -3.90 10.00 11.02
N ILE A 235 -3.67 10.93 11.97
CA ILE A 235 -3.26 10.59 13.34
C ILE A 235 -4.28 9.66 14.01
N ASN A 236 -5.55 10.03 13.96
CA ASN A 236 -6.62 9.24 14.56
C ASN A 236 -6.74 7.84 13.92
N GLN A 237 -6.56 7.73 12.61
CA GLN A 237 -6.58 6.45 11.91
C GLN A 237 -5.42 5.53 12.34
N ARG A 238 -4.24 6.09 12.56
CA ARG A 238 -3.10 5.28 13.05
C ARG A 238 -3.36 4.73 14.46
N LEU A 239 -3.91 5.56 15.35
CA LEU A 239 -4.34 5.13 16.69
C LEU A 239 -5.42 4.04 16.61
N MET A 240 -6.41 4.24 15.74
CA MET A 240 -7.50 3.28 15.55
C MET A 240 -7.01 1.94 15.04
N LEU A 241 -6.10 1.93 14.07
CA LEU A 241 -5.53 0.70 13.53
C LEU A 241 -4.89 -0.16 14.63
N GLU A 242 -4.13 0.46 15.53
CA GLU A 242 -3.51 -0.26 16.64
C GLU A 242 -4.55 -0.70 17.68
N ALA A 243 -5.55 0.17 17.97
CA ALA A 243 -6.64 -0.18 18.86
C ALA A 243 -7.44 -1.41 18.36
N GLU A 244 -7.77 -1.44 17.09
CA GLU A 244 -8.46 -2.58 16.47
C GLU A 244 -7.60 -3.85 16.54
N ARG A 245 -6.31 -3.74 16.24
CA ARG A 245 -5.36 -4.84 16.35
C ARG A 245 -5.30 -5.40 17.77
N ASP A 246 -5.12 -4.54 18.77
CA ASP A 246 -5.04 -4.98 20.17
C ASP A 246 -6.34 -5.62 20.64
N LEU A 247 -7.51 -5.08 20.22
CA LEU A 247 -8.81 -5.65 20.53
C LEU A 247 -9.03 -7.05 19.94
N LEU A 248 -8.48 -7.31 18.74
CA LEU A 248 -8.67 -8.57 18.03
C LEU A 248 -7.67 -9.66 18.45
N TYR A 249 -6.42 -9.28 18.63
CA TYR A 249 -5.32 -10.25 18.73
C TYR A 249 -4.72 -10.36 20.12
N THR A 250 -5.19 -9.56 21.10
CA THR A 250 -4.71 -9.66 22.47
C THR A 250 -5.83 -10.01 23.46
N ALA A 251 -5.45 -10.51 24.64
CA ALA A 251 -6.35 -10.72 25.76
C ALA A 251 -6.44 -9.52 26.70
N LEU A 252 -5.82 -8.38 26.35
CA LEU A 252 -5.79 -7.18 27.16
C LEU A 252 -7.22 -6.64 27.41
N SER A 253 -7.46 -6.14 28.61
CA SER A 253 -8.69 -5.42 28.94
C SER A 253 -8.76 -4.10 28.16
N ILE A 254 -9.96 -3.54 28.02
CA ILE A 254 -10.15 -2.23 27.38
C ILE A 254 -9.32 -1.13 28.07
N LYS A 255 -9.18 -1.25 29.39
CA LYS A 255 -8.38 -0.32 30.20
C LYS A 255 -6.88 -0.42 29.89
N GLU A 256 -6.36 -1.63 29.78
CA GLU A 256 -4.95 -1.87 29.42
C GLU A 256 -4.66 -1.39 27.99
N ILE A 257 -5.54 -1.65 27.04
CA ILE A 257 -5.42 -1.13 25.66
C ILE A 257 -5.44 0.40 25.65
N ALA A 258 -6.33 1.04 26.40
CA ALA A 258 -6.36 2.49 26.50
C ALA A 258 -5.02 3.06 26.97
N TYR A 259 -4.45 2.49 28.03
CA TYR A 259 -3.15 2.95 28.55
C TYR A 259 -1.99 2.63 27.63
N SER A 260 -1.97 1.46 26.97
CA SER A 260 -0.93 1.11 26.00
C SER A 260 -0.91 2.05 24.77
N LEU A 261 -2.07 2.63 24.44
CA LEU A 261 -2.22 3.62 23.38
C LEU A 261 -2.02 5.07 23.86
N GLY A 262 -1.57 5.29 25.11
CA GLY A 262 -1.27 6.61 25.65
C GLY A 262 -2.48 7.40 26.16
N PHE A 263 -3.67 6.81 26.22
CA PHE A 263 -4.82 7.48 26.81
C PHE A 263 -4.70 7.48 28.34
N GLN A 264 -4.91 8.64 28.96
CA GLN A 264 -4.89 8.77 30.43
C GLN A 264 -6.15 8.23 31.09
N ASP A 265 -7.25 8.08 30.34
CA ASP A 265 -8.55 7.64 30.82
C ASP A 265 -9.22 6.69 29.82
N ALA A 266 -9.58 5.49 30.29
CA ALA A 266 -10.24 4.46 29.50
C ALA A 266 -11.65 4.89 29.01
N ALA A 267 -12.33 5.76 29.75
CA ALA A 267 -13.63 6.29 29.32
C ALA A 267 -13.45 7.27 28.13
N TYR A 268 -12.35 8.06 28.13
CA TYR A 268 -12.03 8.91 27.01
C TYR A 268 -11.67 8.07 25.78
N PHE A 269 -10.87 7.02 25.91
CA PHE A 269 -10.59 6.06 24.83
C PHE A 269 -11.89 5.47 24.28
N THR A 270 -12.80 5.03 25.14
CA THR A 270 -14.10 4.45 24.71
C THR A 270 -14.92 5.44 23.90
N ARG A 271 -15.00 6.70 24.32
CA ARG A 271 -15.68 7.77 23.57
C ARG A 271 -15.00 8.05 22.23
N PHE A 272 -13.67 8.12 22.22
CA PHE A 272 -12.87 8.28 20.99
C PHE A 272 -13.14 7.14 19.99
N PHE A 273 -13.02 5.89 20.42
CA PHE A 273 -13.26 4.71 19.60
C PHE A 273 -14.69 4.69 19.03
N LYS A 274 -15.68 4.92 19.87
CA LYS A 274 -17.09 4.98 19.45
C LYS A 274 -17.36 6.12 18.46
N LYS A 275 -16.69 7.26 18.60
CA LYS A 275 -16.79 8.37 17.64
C LYS A 275 -16.26 7.96 16.26
N GLN A 276 -15.19 7.16 16.18
CA GLN A 276 -14.56 6.73 14.92
C GLN A 276 -15.35 5.61 14.24
N LEU A 277 -15.73 4.55 14.96
CA LEU A 277 -16.34 3.35 14.39
C LEU A 277 -17.85 3.19 14.65
N LYS A 278 -18.49 4.14 15.39
CA LYS A 278 -19.91 4.08 15.77
C LYS A 278 -20.31 2.91 16.67
N GLN A 279 -19.34 2.16 17.18
CA GLN A 279 -19.50 1.05 18.11
C GLN A 279 -18.45 1.15 19.22
N SER A 280 -18.76 0.60 20.41
CA SER A 280 -17.80 0.59 21.51
C SER A 280 -16.69 -0.44 21.30
N PRO A 281 -15.52 -0.33 21.98
CA PRO A 281 -14.46 -1.32 21.92
C PRO A 281 -14.93 -2.74 22.27
N ASN A 282 -15.82 -2.90 23.24
CA ASN A 282 -16.39 -4.19 23.62
C ASN A 282 -17.29 -4.78 22.53
N GLU A 283 -18.18 -3.98 21.96
CA GLU A 283 -19.02 -4.39 20.85
C GLU A 283 -18.18 -4.81 19.65
N PHE A 284 -17.12 -4.05 19.33
CA PHE A 284 -16.19 -4.39 18.24
C PHE A 284 -15.50 -5.72 18.50
N ARG A 285 -14.93 -5.94 19.69
CA ARG A 285 -14.26 -7.20 20.07
C ARG A 285 -15.20 -8.40 19.93
N ASN A 286 -16.43 -8.27 20.43
CA ASN A 286 -17.40 -9.36 20.44
C ASN A 286 -17.90 -9.68 19.02
N SER A 287 -18.12 -8.68 18.17
CA SER A 287 -18.62 -8.87 16.80
C SER A 287 -17.62 -9.55 15.86
N LYS A 288 -16.32 -9.61 16.21
CA LYS A 288 -15.27 -10.21 15.39
C LYS A 288 -14.74 -11.52 15.94
N ARG A 289 -15.12 -11.90 17.16
CA ARG A 289 -14.78 -13.19 17.80
C ARG A 289 -15.87 -14.26 17.66
N SER A 290 -17.05 -13.87 17.16
CA SER A 290 -18.13 -14.76 16.73
C SER A 290 -18.03 -15.07 15.25
#